data_0c7b4da86a8a8cec3f58f3a4e119e11c
#
_entry.id   0c7b4da86a8a8cec3f58f3a4e119e11c
#
_cell.length_a   1.000
_cell.length_b   1.000
_cell.length_c   1.000
_cell.angle_alpha   90.00
_cell.angle_beta   90.00
_cell.angle_gamma   90.00
#
_symmetry.space_group_name_H-M   'P 1'
#
loop_
_entity.id
_entity.type
_entity.pdbx_description
1 polymer ?
#
loop_
_entity_poly.entity_id
_entity_poly.type
_entity_poly.pdbx_seq_one_letter_code
_entity_poly.pdbx_strand_id
1 'polypeptide(L)'
;MKEQTLNITTPDGDMVTFLAMPSDGGPFAPVILFMDIWGMREQLRDVARFVAREGFACAAPSLYYRRDDTHFDHRHGDGKTKSIFALDPVDRTKMLKYAEHLTDKMAVSDAFSLIQQLRKIDGVSQGFAGCFGYCMGGRHAVRVAAAYPQIFHATASLHGTALATGVPDSPHLGAARIKGEIYFGYGELDAYTPPDVIETVRNAFEQSSATLIEQVHLSTDHGYAIPDRDVYSEPASSKDW
;
A
#
# COMPACT_ATOMS: atom_id res chain seq x y z
N MET A 1 -1.97 -4.66 -22.67
CA MET A 1 -1.59 -3.88 -21.47
C MET A 1 -0.46 -2.95 -21.83
N LYS A 2 -0.51 -1.68 -21.40
CA LYS A 2 0.58 -0.70 -21.52
C LYS A 2 1.33 -0.65 -20.19
N GLU A 3 2.65 -0.63 -20.27
CA GLU A 3 3.53 -0.48 -19.09
C GLU A 3 4.47 0.70 -19.34
N GLN A 4 4.68 1.50 -18.31
CA GLN A 4 5.56 2.67 -18.38
C GLN A 4 6.32 2.83 -17.06
N THR A 5 7.55 3.29 -17.15
CA THR A 5 8.26 3.84 -16.00
C THR A 5 8.20 5.36 -16.09
N LEU A 6 7.64 5.99 -15.08
CA LEU A 6 7.44 7.44 -14.99
C LEU A 6 8.41 8.02 -13.98
N ASN A 7 8.87 9.23 -14.22
CA ASN A 7 9.53 10.07 -13.22
C ASN A 7 8.53 11.11 -12.75
N ILE A 8 8.02 10.93 -11.55
CA ILE A 8 7.04 11.83 -10.94
C ILE A 8 7.78 12.91 -10.16
N THR A 9 7.69 14.13 -10.60
CA THR A 9 8.27 15.27 -9.88
C THR A 9 7.49 15.54 -8.60
N THR A 10 8.18 15.51 -7.47
CA THR A 10 7.68 15.80 -6.14
C THR A 10 8.43 16.98 -5.52
N PRO A 11 7.98 17.56 -4.40
CA PRO A 11 8.76 18.59 -3.71
C PRO A 11 10.16 18.16 -3.26
N ASP A 12 10.39 16.85 -3.11
CA ASP A 12 11.64 16.29 -2.57
C ASP A 12 12.53 15.61 -3.63
N GLY A 13 12.15 15.69 -4.91
CA GLY A 13 12.90 15.10 -6.03
C GLY A 13 12.02 14.26 -6.96
N ASP A 14 12.65 13.55 -7.88
CA ASP A 14 11.95 12.71 -8.86
C ASP A 14 11.73 11.30 -8.32
N MET A 15 10.49 10.89 -8.26
CA MET A 15 10.05 9.59 -7.76
C MET A 15 9.77 8.65 -8.93
N VAL A 16 10.61 7.63 -9.09
CA VAL A 16 10.39 6.58 -10.09
C VAL A 16 9.12 5.81 -9.75
N THR A 17 8.24 5.67 -10.75
CA THR A 17 6.95 5.03 -10.58
C THR A 17 6.67 4.08 -11.74
N PHE A 18 6.32 2.84 -11.43
CA PHE A 18 5.82 1.88 -12.42
C PHE A 18 4.33 2.09 -12.63
N LEU A 19 3.90 2.22 -13.88
CA LEU A 19 2.49 2.29 -14.27
C LEU A 19 2.14 1.12 -15.19
N ALA A 20 1.05 0.42 -14.88
CA ALA A 20 0.40 -0.54 -15.76
C ALA A 20 -1.07 -0.16 -15.97
N MET A 21 -1.56 -0.25 -17.21
CA MET A 21 -2.95 0.01 -17.54
C MET A 21 -3.38 -0.80 -18.78
N PRO A 22 -4.68 -1.02 -19.04
CA PRO A 22 -5.12 -1.68 -20.27
C PRO A 22 -4.65 -0.94 -21.53
N SER A 23 -4.47 -1.69 -22.64
CA SER A 23 -4.05 -1.10 -23.94
C SER A 23 -5.15 -0.30 -24.59
N ASP A 24 -6.38 -0.77 -24.43
CA ASP A 24 -7.55 -0.31 -25.17
C ASP A 24 -8.71 0.01 -24.24
N GLY A 25 -9.54 0.93 -24.62
CA GLY A 25 -10.65 1.42 -23.81
C GLY A 25 -10.27 2.63 -22.97
N GLY A 26 -10.87 2.78 -21.81
CA GLY A 26 -10.68 3.92 -20.90
C GLY A 26 -11.77 4.98 -21.01
N PRO A 27 -11.68 6.08 -20.27
CA PRO A 27 -10.59 6.35 -19.32
C PRO A 27 -10.62 5.44 -18.10
N PHE A 28 -9.44 4.96 -17.66
CA PHE A 28 -9.26 4.03 -16.55
C PHE A 28 -9.09 4.78 -15.22
N ALA A 29 -9.79 4.33 -14.17
CA ALA A 29 -9.63 4.90 -12.85
C ALA A 29 -8.20 4.67 -12.32
N PRO A 30 -7.52 5.72 -11.82
CA PRO A 30 -6.19 5.57 -11.27
C PRO A 30 -6.23 4.88 -9.90
N VAL A 31 -5.28 3.98 -9.68
CA VAL A 31 -5.06 3.28 -8.42
C VAL A 31 -3.59 3.41 -8.03
N ILE A 32 -3.31 3.77 -6.78
CA ILE A 32 -1.94 3.82 -6.25
C ILE A 32 -1.70 2.60 -5.38
N LEU A 33 -0.65 1.83 -5.71
CA LEU A 33 -0.15 0.71 -4.92
C LEU A 33 1.04 1.16 -4.07
N PHE A 34 0.88 1.18 -2.75
CA PHE A 34 1.96 1.48 -1.81
C PHE A 34 2.74 0.22 -1.43
N MET A 35 4.06 0.30 -1.60
CA MET A 35 4.99 -0.79 -1.31
C MET A 35 5.06 -1.12 0.18
N ASP A 36 5.48 -2.35 0.47
CA ASP A 36 5.90 -2.77 1.80
C ASP A 36 7.33 -2.29 2.14
N ILE A 37 7.84 -2.68 3.30
CA ILE A 37 9.17 -2.30 3.78
C ILE A 37 10.32 -2.79 2.88
N TRP A 38 10.08 -3.81 2.04
CA TRP A 38 11.07 -4.38 1.12
C TRP A 38 11.38 -3.47 -0.06
N GLY A 39 10.59 -2.44 -0.27
CA GLY A 39 10.73 -1.51 -1.38
C GLY A 39 10.10 -2.02 -2.68
N MET A 40 10.20 -1.19 -3.72
CA MET A 40 9.63 -1.48 -5.02
C MET A 40 10.42 -2.58 -5.74
N ARG A 41 9.74 -3.67 -6.10
CA ARG A 41 10.33 -4.86 -6.73
C ARG A 41 9.36 -5.50 -7.74
N GLU A 42 9.85 -6.50 -8.50
CA GLU A 42 9.07 -7.10 -9.58
C GLU A 42 7.74 -7.68 -9.11
N GLN A 43 7.68 -8.29 -7.93
CA GLN A 43 6.43 -8.81 -7.39
C GLN A 43 5.34 -7.72 -7.23
N LEU A 44 5.70 -6.50 -6.86
CA LEU A 44 4.74 -5.39 -6.76
C LEU A 44 4.35 -4.86 -8.14
N ARG A 45 5.24 -4.95 -9.14
CA ARG A 45 4.87 -4.68 -10.54
C ARG A 45 3.87 -5.71 -11.06
N ASP A 46 4.02 -6.99 -10.69
CA ASP A 46 3.05 -8.04 -11.02
C ASP A 46 1.68 -7.78 -10.39
N VAL A 47 1.64 -7.30 -9.16
CA VAL A 47 0.39 -6.84 -8.53
C VAL A 47 -0.22 -5.66 -9.30
N ALA A 48 0.58 -4.67 -9.70
CA ALA A 48 0.08 -3.56 -10.51
C ALA A 48 -0.47 -4.03 -11.87
N ARG A 49 0.19 -5.01 -12.51
CA ARG A 49 -0.31 -5.65 -13.75
C ARG A 49 -1.62 -6.39 -13.53
N PHE A 50 -1.76 -7.07 -12.37
CA PHE A 50 -3.00 -7.74 -12.01
C PHE A 50 -4.15 -6.72 -11.92
N VAL A 51 -3.98 -5.64 -11.17
CA VAL A 51 -4.97 -4.56 -11.05
C VAL A 51 -5.28 -3.92 -12.42
N ALA A 52 -4.28 -3.79 -13.30
CA ALA A 52 -4.48 -3.29 -14.65
C ALA A 52 -5.35 -4.23 -15.52
N ARG A 53 -5.25 -5.56 -15.33
CA ARG A 53 -6.14 -6.52 -16.03
C ARG A 53 -7.59 -6.37 -15.62
N GLU A 54 -7.83 -5.90 -14.38
CA GLU A 54 -9.18 -5.61 -13.87
C GLU A 54 -9.74 -4.25 -14.36
N GLY A 55 -9.02 -3.54 -15.26
CA GLY A 55 -9.52 -2.33 -15.89
C GLY A 55 -9.13 -1.02 -15.22
N PHE A 56 -8.07 -1.01 -14.43
CA PHE A 56 -7.57 0.18 -13.74
C PHE A 56 -6.22 0.66 -14.30
N ALA A 57 -5.86 1.91 -14.04
CA ALA A 57 -4.52 2.44 -14.25
C ALA A 57 -3.77 2.38 -12.91
N CYS A 58 -2.99 1.30 -12.69
CA CYS A 58 -2.30 1.06 -11.42
C CYS A 58 -0.86 1.58 -11.46
N ALA A 59 -0.56 2.51 -10.54
CA ALA A 59 0.74 3.12 -10.37
C ALA A 59 1.38 2.69 -9.06
N ALA A 60 2.61 2.17 -9.13
CA ALA A 60 3.39 1.72 -7.99
C ALA A 60 4.66 2.56 -7.84
N PRO A 61 4.67 3.58 -6.95
CA PRO A 61 5.82 4.45 -6.73
C PRO A 61 6.90 3.78 -5.88
N SER A 62 8.17 4.07 -6.19
CA SER A 62 9.29 3.75 -5.33
C SER A 62 9.48 4.82 -4.27
N LEU A 63 8.93 4.60 -3.08
CA LEU A 63 8.88 5.61 -2.03
C LEU A 63 10.23 5.85 -1.32
N TYR A 64 11.23 5.01 -1.57
CA TYR A 64 12.57 5.19 -1.01
C TYR A 64 13.47 6.12 -1.84
N TYR A 65 12.94 6.77 -2.88
CA TYR A 65 13.69 7.63 -3.80
C TYR A 65 14.50 8.75 -3.13
N ARG A 66 14.08 9.21 -1.94
CA ARG A 66 14.85 10.18 -1.14
C ARG A 66 16.17 9.61 -0.59
N ARG A 67 16.36 8.28 -0.75
CA ARG A 67 17.50 7.50 -0.26
C ARG A 67 17.92 6.47 -1.28
N ASP A 68 18.47 6.71 -2.35
CA ASP A 68 19.08 5.76 -3.32
C ASP A 68 18.09 4.84 -4.05
N ASP A 69 16.78 5.10 -3.99
CA ASP A 69 15.72 4.29 -4.66
C ASP A 69 15.94 2.78 -4.48
N THR A 70 16.14 2.36 -3.25
CA THR A 70 16.57 1.01 -2.92
C THR A 70 15.38 0.06 -2.73
N HIS A 71 15.59 -1.19 -3.06
CA HIS A 71 14.82 -2.32 -2.56
C HIS A 71 15.75 -3.28 -1.81
N PHE A 72 15.17 -4.06 -0.92
CA PHE A 72 15.91 -5.07 -0.15
C PHE A 72 15.62 -6.45 -0.72
N ASP A 73 16.67 -7.20 -1.08
CA ASP A 73 16.55 -8.53 -1.66
C ASP A 73 17.22 -9.58 -0.76
N HIS A 74 16.50 -10.00 0.28
CA HIS A 74 16.92 -11.04 1.20
C HIS A 74 15.99 -12.26 1.06
N ARG A 75 16.51 -13.33 0.45
CA ARG A 75 15.72 -14.52 0.11
C ARG A 75 16.21 -15.77 0.83
N HIS A 76 15.28 -16.70 1.01
CA HIS A 76 15.59 -18.10 1.32
C HIS A 76 16.12 -18.81 0.09
N GLY A 77 16.65 -20.03 0.27
CA GLY A 77 17.14 -20.86 -0.85
C GLY A 77 16.07 -21.28 -1.86
N ASP A 78 14.80 -21.21 -1.49
CA ASP A 78 13.64 -21.45 -2.37
C ASP A 78 13.18 -20.21 -3.15
N GLY A 79 13.88 -19.08 -2.99
CA GLY A 79 13.59 -17.81 -3.65
C GLY A 79 12.53 -16.95 -2.96
N LYS A 80 11.93 -17.38 -1.86
CA LYS A 80 10.97 -16.57 -1.09
C LYS A 80 11.67 -15.48 -0.27
N THR A 81 11.08 -14.30 -0.24
CA THR A 81 11.56 -13.18 0.58
C THR A 81 11.37 -13.51 2.06
N LYS A 82 12.44 -13.39 2.83
CA LYS A 82 12.47 -13.69 4.27
C LYS A 82 11.52 -12.78 5.07
N SER A 83 11.06 -13.25 6.20
CA SER A 83 10.52 -12.37 7.24
C SER A 83 11.62 -11.43 7.75
N ILE A 84 11.26 -10.20 8.14
CA ILE A 84 12.18 -9.24 8.75
C ILE A 84 12.86 -9.80 10.01
N PHE A 85 12.16 -10.70 10.72
CA PHE A 85 12.67 -11.36 11.92
C PHE A 85 13.72 -12.44 11.61
N ALA A 86 13.76 -12.92 10.36
CA ALA A 86 14.75 -13.89 9.87
C ALA A 86 16.01 -13.23 9.27
N LEU A 87 16.08 -11.90 9.26
CA LEU A 87 17.28 -11.14 8.83
C LEU A 87 18.32 -11.09 9.94
N ASP A 88 19.58 -11.00 9.55
CA ASP A 88 20.62 -10.63 10.50
C ASP A 88 20.38 -9.21 11.07
N PRO A 89 20.94 -8.90 12.27
CA PRO A 89 20.68 -7.64 12.94
C PRO A 89 21.12 -6.38 12.15
N VAL A 90 22.14 -6.48 11.31
CA VAL A 90 22.67 -5.35 10.53
C VAL A 90 21.70 -5.00 9.42
N ASP A 91 21.32 -6.00 8.61
CA ASP A 91 20.37 -5.83 7.51
C ASP A 91 18.99 -5.39 8.01
N ARG A 92 18.51 -6.00 9.09
CA ARG A 92 17.26 -5.58 9.74
C ARG A 92 17.31 -4.12 10.19
N THR A 93 18.39 -3.71 10.85
CA THR A 93 18.56 -2.32 11.30
C THR A 93 18.59 -1.35 10.12
N LYS A 94 19.29 -1.70 9.05
CA LYS A 94 19.35 -0.89 7.83
C LYS A 94 17.94 -0.70 7.24
N MET A 95 17.18 -1.78 7.06
CA MET A 95 15.82 -1.75 6.53
C MET A 95 14.87 -0.92 7.39
N LEU A 96 14.91 -1.10 8.71
CA LEU A 96 14.09 -0.31 9.65
C LEU A 96 14.38 1.19 9.55
N LYS A 97 15.65 1.60 9.40
CA LYS A 97 16.01 3.01 9.20
C LYS A 97 15.43 3.62 7.92
N TYR A 98 15.27 2.83 6.85
CA TYR A 98 14.59 3.30 5.64
C TYR A 98 13.09 3.49 5.88
N ALA A 99 12.44 2.54 6.55
CA ALA A 99 11.03 2.64 6.90
C ALA A 99 10.74 3.81 7.87
N GLU A 100 11.60 4.04 8.86
CA GLU A 100 11.48 5.16 9.79
C GLU A 100 11.64 6.52 9.10
N HIS A 101 12.53 6.60 8.10
CA HIS A 101 12.72 7.82 7.33
C HIS A 101 11.50 8.18 6.48
N LEU A 102 10.80 7.17 5.93
CA LEU A 102 9.59 7.37 5.15
C LEU A 102 8.38 7.65 6.05
N THR A 103 8.11 8.92 6.27
CA THR A 103 6.99 9.36 7.10
C THR A 103 5.65 9.30 6.35
N ASP A 104 4.54 9.22 7.08
CA ASP A 104 3.20 9.32 6.50
C ASP A 104 2.99 10.65 5.74
N LYS A 105 3.58 11.75 6.21
CA LYS A 105 3.52 13.05 5.54
C LYS A 105 4.19 13.02 4.17
N MET A 106 5.33 12.34 4.05
CA MET A 106 6.02 12.12 2.77
C MET A 106 5.14 11.30 1.83
N ALA A 107 4.61 10.17 2.28
CA ALA A 107 3.74 9.32 1.47
C ALA A 107 2.46 10.05 1.00
N VAL A 108 1.85 10.88 1.86
CA VAL A 108 0.69 11.73 1.51
C VAL A 108 1.06 12.77 0.46
N SER A 109 2.19 13.45 0.60
CA SER A 109 2.68 14.44 -0.39
C SER A 109 3.00 13.78 -1.73
N ASP A 110 3.65 12.61 -1.70
CA ASP A 110 3.99 11.83 -2.88
C ASP A 110 2.75 11.34 -3.63
N ALA A 111 1.75 10.84 -2.89
CA ALA A 111 0.48 10.42 -3.48
C ALA A 111 -0.24 11.56 -4.19
N PHE A 112 -0.21 12.78 -3.62
CA PHE A 112 -0.79 13.95 -4.27
C PHE A 112 -0.05 14.31 -5.55
N SER A 113 1.28 14.37 -5.51
CA SER A 113 2.10 14.66 -6.68
C SER A 113 1.87 13.61 -7.78
N LEU A 114 1.78 12.34 -7.40
CA LEU A 114 1.53 11.22 -8.31
C LEU A 114 0.15 11.33 -8.97
N ILE A 115 -0.93 11.48 -8.20
CA ILE A 115 -2.29 11.51 -8.76
C ILE A 115 -2.50 12.71 -9.70
N GLN A 116 -1.90 13.87 -9.40
CA GLN A 116 -1.96 15.04 -10.27
C GLN A 116 -1.26 14.80 -11.63
N GLN A 117 -0.18 14.02 -11.63
CA GLN A 117 0.54 13.72 -12.87
C GLN A 117 -0.08 12.55 -13.63
N LEU A 118 -0.57 11.52 -12.93
CA LEU A 118 -1.31 10.40 -13.55
C LEU A 118 -2.52 10.91 -14.36
N ARG A 119 -3.26 11.87 -13.83
CA ARG A 119 -4.42 12.46 -14.50
C ARG A 119 -4.09 13.22 -15.79
N LYS A 120 -2.82 13.50 -16.05
CA LYS A 120 -2.37 14.11 -17.32
C LYS A 120 -2.03 13.07 -18.39
N ILE A 121 -2.00 11.79 -18.02
CA ILE A 121 -1.69 10.69 -18.94
C ILE A 121 -2.95 10.36 -19.73
N ASP A 122 -2.79 10.23 -21.04
CA ASP A 122 -3.88 9.83 -21.92
C ASP A 122 -4.44 8.46 -21.54
N GLY A 123 -5.76 8.36 -21.44
CA GLY A 123 -6.46 7.16 -21.00
C GLY A 123 -6.62 7.02 -19.47
N VAL A 124 -6.11 7.94 -18.65
CA VAL A 124 -6.35 7.96 -17.20
C VAL A 124 -7.54 8.86 -16.85
N SER A 125 -8.44 8.35 -16.03
CA SER A 125 -9.66 9.07 -15.60
C SER A 125 -9.36 10.27 -14.69
N GLN A 126 -10.19 11.31 -14.83
CA GLN A 126 -10.20 12.48 -13.93
C GLN A 126 -11.11 12.28 -12.70
N GLY A 127 -11.83 11.16 -12.65
CA GLY A 127 -12.78 10.83 -11.58
C GLY A 127 -12.10 10.41 -10.27
N PHE A 128 -12.83 9.64 -9.47
CA PHE A 128 -12.29 9.10 -8.23
C PHE A 128 -11.15 8.11 -8.48
N ALA A 129 -10.26 8.05 -7.49
CA ALA A 129 -9.11 7.17 -7.47
C ALA A 129 -9.27 6.11 -6.36
N GLY A 130 -8.54 5.01 -6.51
CA GLY A 130 -8.28 4.07 -5.44
C GLY A 130 -6.83 4.14 -4.94
N CYS A 131 -6.61 3.61 -3.74
CA CYS A 131 -5.28 3.32 -3.27
C CYS A 131 -5.28 2.10 -2.36
N PHE A 132 -4.20 1.34 -2.41
CA PHE A 132 -4.02 0.21 -1.50
C PHE A 132 -2.55 -0.01 -1.22
N GLY A 133 -2.27 -0.82 -0.22
CA GLY A 133 -0.89 -1.14 0.10
C GLY A 133 -0.76 -2.28 1.07
N TYR A 134 0.47 -2.74 1.18
CA TYR A 134 0.87 -3.86 2.00
C TYR A 134 1.73 -3.40 3.18
N CYS A 135 1.55 -3.97 4.37
CA CYS A 135 2.41 -3.68 5.52
C CYS A 135 2.44 -2.17 5.84
N MET A 136 3.61 -1.55 5.81
CA MET A 136 3.81 -0.11 5.89
C MET A 136 2.96 0.64 4.84
N GLY A 137 2.87 0.13 3.62
CA GLY A 137 2.06 0.70 2.54
C GLY A 137 0.56 0.70 2.84
N GLY A 138 0.06 -0.30 3.57
CA GLY A 138 -1.32 -0.34 4.04
C GLY A 138 -1.64 0.83 4.98
N ARG A 139 -0.72 1.17 5.90
CA ARG A 139 -0.80 2.38 6.73
C ARG A 139 -0.83 3.65 5.88
N HIS A 140 0.06 3.74 4.88
CA HIS A 140 0.11 4.91 4.00
C HIS A 140 -1.18 5.09 3.20
N ALA A 141 -1.80 4.01 2.71
CA ALA A 141 -3.08 4.07 2.00
C ALA A 141 -4.18 4.69 2.87
N VAL A 142 -4.31 4.28 4.13
CA VAL A 142 -5.27 4.87 5.09
C VAL A 142 -5.00 6.36 5.29
N ARG A 143 -3.73 6.75 5.46
CA ARG A 143 -3.35 8.16 5.65
C ARG A 143 -3.64 9.02 4.43
N VAL A 144 -3.40 8.49 3.23
CA VAL A 144 -3.68 9.16 1.95
C VAL A 144 -5.18 9.35 1.76
N ALA A 145 -6.00 8.32 2.01
CA ALA A 145 -7.46 8.41 1.93
C ALA A 145 -8.02 9.46 2.90
N ALA A 146 -7.51 9.51 4.12
CA ALA A 146 -7.90 10.51 5.12
C ALA A 146 -7.45 11.93 4.79
N ALA A 147 -6.35 12.10 4.06
CA ALA A 147 -5.82 13.40 3.63
C ALA A 147 -6.56 13.95 2.40
N TYR A 148 -6.96 13.07 1.48
CA TYR A 148 -7.60 13.45 0.23
C TYR A 148 -8.93 12.71 0.00
N PRO A 149 -9.92 12.86 0.90
CA PRO A 149 -11.19 12.11 0.83
C PRO A 149 -12.05 12.46 -0.38
N GLN A 150 -11.75 13.54 -1.09
CA GLN A 150 -12.43 13.91 -2.34
C GLN A 150 -11.81 13.24 -3.57
N ILE A 151 -10.66 12.59 -3.40
CA ILE A 151 -9.92 11.92 -4.49
C ILE A 151 -10.03 10.41 -4.34
N PHE A 152 -9.70 9.88 -3.17
CA PHE A 152 -9.62 8.45 -2.92
C PHE A 152 -10.92 7.94 -2.29
N HIS A 153 -11.67 7.16 -3.06
CA HIS A 153 -12.96 6.60 -2.68
C HIS A 153 -12.98 5.07 -2.56
N ALA A 154 -11.89 4.42 -2.90
CA ALA A 154 -11.66 2.99 -2.67
C ALA A 154 -10.27 2.82 -2.05
N THR A 155 -10.20 2.23 -0.88
CA THR A 155 -8.95 2.09 -0.13
C THR A 155 -8.83 0.67 0.40
N ALA A 156 -7.63 0.06 0.32
CA ALA A 156 -7.38 -1.21 0.99
C ALA A 156 -6.05 -1.19 1.74
N SER A 157 -6.07 -1.76 2.94
CA SER A 157 -4.91 -1.98 3.80
C SER A 157 -4.74 -3.47 4.06
N LEU A 158 -3.76 -4.08 3.40
CA LEU A 158 -3.48 -5.50 3.51
C LEU A 158 -2.34 -5.72 4.51
N HIS A 159 -2.62 -6.46 5.58
CA HIS A 159 -1.73 -6.63 6.74
C HIS A 159 -0.99 -5.31 7.12
N GLY A 160 -1.76 -4.22 7.22
CA GLY A 160 -1.21 -2.90 7.50
C GLY A 160 -0.59 -2.81 8.89
N THR A 161 0.52 -2.05 9.02
CA THR A 161 1.20 -1.85 10.31
C THR A 161 0.86 -0.51 10.93
N ALA A 162 0.96 -0.41 12.25
CA ALA A 162 0.78 0.83 13.01
C ALA A 162 -0.52 1.58 12.67
N LEU A 163 -1.62 0.84 12.45
CA LEU A 163 -2.94 1.38 12.10
C LEU A 163 -3.58 2.15 13.26
N ALA A 164 -3.38 1.66 14.49
CA ALA A 164 -3.79 2.34 15.73
C ALA A 164 -2.60 2.39 16.70
N THR A 165 -2.18 3.59 17.02
CA THR A 165 -1.04 3.88 17.91
C THR A 165 -1.36 5.05 18.82
N GLY A 166 -0.53 5.28 19.85
CA GLY A 166 -0.69 6.40 20.79
C GLY A 166 -0.20 7.76 20.26
N VAL A 167 0.28 7.86 19.01
CA VAL A 167 0.75 9.15 18.48
C VAL A 167 -0.41 10.00 17.94
N PRO A 168 -0.29 11.35 18.01
CA PRO A 168 -1.39 12.27 17.62
C PRO A 168 -1.85 12.17 16.17
N ASP A 169 -1.03 11.65 15.27
CA ASP A 169 -1.34 11.49 13.86
C ASP A 169 -1.53 10.04 13.43
N SER A 170 -1.86 9.15 14.37
CA SER A 170 -2.15 7.75 14.11
C SER A 170 -3.26 7.57 13.06
N PRO A 171 -3.14 6.60 12.12
CA PRO A 171 -4.06 6.44 11.00
C PRO A 171 -5.54 6.36 11.39
N HIS A 172 -5.91 5.59 12.44
CA HIS A 172 -7.29 5.43 12.89
C HIS A 172 -7.96 6.77 13.27
N LEU A 173 -7.19 7.77 13.75
CA LEU A 173 -7.71 9.10 14.06
C LEU A 173 -8.16 9.88 12.82
N GLY A 174 -7.82 9.39 11.64
CA GLY A 174 -8.26 9.91 10.35
C GLY A 174 -9.57 9.34 9.83
N ALA A 175 -10.12 8.30 10.45
CA ALA A 175 -11.26 7.52 9.97
C ALA A 175 -12.48 8.38 9.59
N ALA A 176 -12.85 9.34 10.43
CA ALA A 176 -14.00 10.23 10.19
C ALA A 176 -13.89 11.10 8.91
N ARG A 177 -12.68 11.26 8.34
CA ARG A 177 -12.48 12.00 7.11
C ARG A 177 -12.56 11.14 5.86
N ILE A 178 -12.35 9.82 5.98
CA ILE A 178 -12.33 8.88 4.86
C ILE A 178 -13.74 8.78 4.27
N LYS A 179 -13.83 8.74 2.95
CA LYS A 179 -15.07 8.58 2.19
C LYS A 179 -14.99 7.36 1.27
N GLY A 180 -16.17 6.93 0.81
CA GLY A 180 -16.26 5.76 -0.06
C GLY A 180 -16.10 4.46 0.71
N GLU A 181 -15.30 3.54 0.21
CA GLU A 181 -15.14 2.20 0.76
C GLU A 181 -13.70 1.98 1.24
N ILE A 182 -13.55 1.35 2.39
CA ILE A 182 -12.26 0.95 2.93
C ILE A 182 -12.28 -0.51 3.35
N TYR A 183 -11.29 -1.25 2.89
CA TYR A 183 -11.06 -2.65 3.21
C TYR A 183 -9.83 -2.83 4.09
N PHE A 184 -9.95 -3.66 5.12
CA PHE A 184 -8.82 -4.13 5.91
C PHE A 184 -8.74 -5.65 5.87
N GLY A 185 -7.60 -6.18 5.38
CA GLY A 185 -7.23 -7.58 5.50
C GLY A 185 -6.21 -7.75 6.62
N TYR A 186 -6.50 -8.62 7.59
CA TYR A 186 -5.66 -8.90 8.74
C TYR A 186 -5.26 -10.38 8.78
N GLY A 187 -4.05 -10.67 9.20
CA GLY A 187 -3.66 -12.01 9.60
C GLY A 187 -4.00 -12.28 11.07
N GLU A 188 -4.57 -13.43 11.40
CA GLU A 188 -4.88 -13.79 12.78
C GLU A 188 -3.65 -13.81 13.70
N LEU A 189 -2.49 -14.20 13.15
CA LEU A 189 -1.22 -14.33 13.88
C LEU A 189 -0.33 -13.09 13.74
N ASP A 190 -0.81 -12.05 13.06
CA ASP A 190 -0.04 -10.83 12.79
C ASP A 190 0.16 -10.03 14.09
N ALA A 191 1.40 -10.01 14.61
CA ALA A 191 1.76 -9.28 15.81
C ALA A 191 1.61 -7.75 15.70
N TYR A 192 1.49 -7.19 14.49
CA TYR A 192 1.26 -5.75 14.30
C TYR A 192 -0.20 -5.34 14.41
N THR A 193 -1.13 -6.30 14.29
CA THR A 193 -2.57 -6.06 14.38
C THR A 193 -3.25 -7.06 15.31
N PRO A 194 -2.86 -7.09 16.60
CA PRO A 194 -3.55 -7.91 17.61
C PRO A 194 -5.02 -7.45 17.75
N PRO A 195 -5.88 -8.26 18.37
CA PRO A 195 -7.33 -8.00 18.45
C PRO A 195 -7.73 -6.61 18.96
N ASP A 196 -7.00 -6.07 19.92
CA ASP A 196 -7.23 -4.72 20.48
C ASP A 196 -6.92 -3.60 19.47
N VAL A 197 -5.93 -3.78 18.61
CA VAL A 197 -5.65 -2.86 17.49
C VAL A 197 -6.76 -2.93 16.46
N ILE A 198 -7.22 -4.14 16.08
CA ILE A 198 -8.34 -4.31 15.14
C ILE A 198 -9.61 -3.66 15.69
N GLU A 199 -9.94 -3.90 16.96
CA GLU A 199 -11.08 -3.28 17.63
C GLU A 199 -10.99 -1.76 17.65
N THR A 200 -9.80 -1.20 17.95
CA THR A 200 -9.56 0.25 17.94
C THR A 200 -9.78 0.85 16.55
N VAL A 201 -9.31 0.19 15.50
CA VAL A 201 -9.55 0.61 14.11
C VAL A 201 -11.04 0.56 13.80
N ARG A 202 -11.72 -0.55 14.10
CA ARG A 202 -13.15 -0.73 13.86
C ARG A 202 -13.98 0.38 14.53
N ASN A 203 -13.75 0.63 15.82
CA ASN A 203 -14.45 1.66 16.58
C ASN A 203 -14.24 3.07 16.00
N ALA A 204 -13.06 3.35 15.45
CA ALA A 204 -12.79 4.63 14.80
C ALA A 204 -13.64 4.85 13.52
N PHE A 205 -14.06 3.77 12.86
CA PHE A 205 -14.92 3.84 11.68
C PHE A 205 -16.42 3.84 11.98
N GLU A 206 -16.87 3.55 13.20
CA GLU A 206 -18.30 3.57 13.56
C GLU A 206 -18.96 4.93 13.30
N GLN A 207 -18.21 6.02 13.40
CA GLN A 207 -18.69 7.37 13.13
C GLN A 207 -18.22 7.93 11.77
N SER A 208 -17.62 7.10 10.95
CA SER A 208 -17.22 7.45 9.59
C SER A 208 -18.39 7.32 8.63
N SER A 209 -18.36 8.12 7.55
CA SER A 209 -19.27 7.91 6.42
C SER A 209 -18.75 6.88 5.41
N ALA A 210 -17.55 6.34 5.63
CA ALA A 210 -16.98 5.29 4.79
C ALA A 210 -17.62 3.94 5.10
N THR A 211 -17.80 3.12 4.07
CA THR A 211 -18.19 1.71 4.22
C THR A 211 -16.96 0.92 4.63
N LEU A 212 -16.97 0.40 5.87
CA LEU A 212 -15.89 -0.46 6.38
C LEU A 212 -16.14 -1.92 6.00
N ILE A 213 -15.15 -2.57 5.42
CA ILE A 213 -15.10 -4.00 5.16
C ILE A 213 -13.85 -4.54 5.84
N GLU A 214 -13.99 -5.61 6.62
CA GLU A 214 -12.89 -6.24 7.35
C GLU A 214 -12.88 -7.75 7.14
N GLN A 215 -11.68 -8.30 6.99
CA GLN A 215 -11.46 -9.73 6.94
C GLN A 215 -10.28 -10.11 7.84
N VAL A 216 -10.50 -11.01 8.79
CA VAL A 216 -9.42 -11.68 9.53
C VAL A 216 -9.20 -13.05 8.92
N HIS A 217 -8.01 -13.31 8.43
CA HIS A 217 -7.63 -14.59 7.84
C HIS A 217 -7.01 -15.49 8.90
N LEU A 218 -7.65 -16.65 9.12
CA LEU A 218 -7.23 -17.61 10.14
C LEU A 218 -5.88 -18.24 9.77
N SER A 219 -5.06 -18.48 10.78
CA SER A 219 -3.74 -19.14 10.67
C SER A 219 -2.77 -18.44 9.72
N THR A 220 -2.92 -17.13 9.50
CA THR A 220 -2.01 -16.33 8.66
C THR A 220 -1.24 -15.32 9.48
N ASP A 221 0.01 -15.07 9.07
CA ASP A 221 0.93 -14.14 9.70
C ASP A 221 1.09 -12.86 8.85
N HIS A 222 1.85 -11.90 9.37
CA HIS A 222 2.17 -10.65 8.68
C HIS A 222 2.88 -10.89 7.33
N GLY A 223 2.32 -10.37 6.24
CA GLY A 223 2.86 -10.57 4.88
C GLY A 223 2.16 -11.63 4.06
N TYR A 224 1.08 -12.25 4.58
CA TYR A 224 0.35 -13.33 3.94
C TYR A 224 -0.14 -13.02 2.51
N ALA A 225 -0.36 -11.77 2.19
CA ALA A 225 -1.03 -11.36 0.94
C ALA A 225 -0.07 -11.17 -0.25
N ILE A 226 1.25 -11.28 -0.06
CA ILE A 226 2.22 -11.03 -1.14
C ILE A 226 2.89 -12.36 -1.56
N PRO A 227 2.75 -12.77 -2.84
CA PRO A 227 3.17 -14.10 -3.30
C PRO A 227 4.67 -14.43 -3.15
N ASP A 228 5.55 -13.43 -3.15
CA ASP A 228 6.98 -13.66 -2.97
C ASP A 228 7.43 -13.81 -1.51
N ARG A 229 6.52 -13.71 -0.54
CA ARG A 229 6.83 -13.85 0.89
C ARG A 229 6.84 -15.30 1.35
N ASP A 230 7.69 -15.59 2.31
CA ASP A 230 7.81 -16.90 2.97
C ASP A 230 6.54 -17.31 3.74
N VAL A 231 5.74 -16.35 4.16
CA VAL A 231 4.47 -16.51 4.88
C VAL A 231 3.23 -16.39 3.98
N TYR A 232 3.40 -16.39 2.66
CA TYR A 232 2.30 -16.24 1.71
C TYR A 232 1.23 -17.31 1.89
N SER A 233 -0.02 -16.89 1.92
CA SER A 233 -1.20 -17.75 1.94
C SER A 233 -2.10 -17.45 0.75
N GLU A 234 -2.06 -18.29 -0.27
CA GLU A 234 -2.92 -18.14 -1.46
C GLU A 234 -4.41 -18.10 -1.10
N PRO A 235 -4.95 -19.00 -0.22
CA PRO A 235 -6.36 -18.96 0.16
C PRO A 235 -6.79 -17.67 0.85
N ALA A 236 -5.91 -17.06 1.63
CA ALA A 236 -6.18 -15.78 2.29
C ALA A 236 -6.08 -14.62 1.29
N SER A 237 -4.98 -14.55 0.54
CA SER A 237 -4.76 -13.52 -0.47
C SER A 237 -5.87 -13.48 -1.53
N SER A 238 -6.35 -14.67 -1.98
CA SER A 238 -7.45 -14.76 -2.96
C SER A 238 -8.80 -14.25 -2.44
N LYS A 239 -8.99 -14.12 -1.13
CA LYS A 239 -10.20 -13.54 -0.54
C LYS A 239 -10.13 -12.02 -0.44
N ASP A 240 -8.93 -11.45 -0.49
CA ASP A 240 -8.71 -10.00 -0.47
C ASP A 240 -8.96 -9.37 -1.86
N TRP A 241 -9.00 -10.19 -2.90
CA TRP A 241 -9.24 -9.82 -4.30
C TRP A 241 -10.64 -10.23 -4.79
#